data_ddee3a98c562cf6b251c95788597ca59
#
_entry.id   ddee3a98c562cf6b251c95788597ca59
#
_cell.length_a   1.000
_cell.length_b   1.000
_cell.length_c   1.000
_cell.angle_alpha   90.00
_cell.angle_beta   90.00
_cell.angle_gamma   90.00
#
_symmetry.space_group_name_H-M   'P 1'
#
loop_
_entity.id
_entity.type
_entity.pdbx_description
1 polymer ?
#
loop_
_entity_poly.entity_id
_entity_poly.type
_entity_poly.pdbx_seq_one_letter_code
_entity_poly.pdbx_strand_id
1 'polypeptide(L)'
;IVEKLGTVYFVVELIASKAAWQFVPAIIFVCCCVVSFAAGSYGCMFMVMPMAIPIACAVMENSPGIGSHFLPVCVAGVLSGGIFGDHCSPMTDCTILAALGSGCDVMDHAVTQMPYAFTVALVSIFCIISATLGFSAVYTIALGILILLAIILLFGKHP
;
A
#
# COMPACT_ATOMS: atom_id res chain seq x y z
N ILE A 1 4.80 -6.93 -22.81
CA ILE A 1 6.06 -7.70 -22.60
C ILE A 1 5.91 -8.57 -21.36
N VAL A 2 5.52 -8.04 -20.21
CA VAL A 2 5.36 -8.77 -18.92
C VAL A 2 4.35 -9.93 -19.05
N GLU A 3 3.25 -9.72 -19.75
CA GLU A 3 2.22 -10.74 -20.01
C GLU A 3 2.74 -11.89 -20.88
N LYS A 4 3.61 -11.57 -21.86
CA LYS A 4 4.23 -12.57 -22.74
C LYS A 4 5.34 -13.38 -22.09
N LEU A 5 5.92 -12.88 -21.01
CA LEU A 5 6.98 -13.57 -20.24
C LEU A 5 6.43 -14.58 -19.23
N GLY A 6 5.11 -14.70 -19.09
CA GLY A 6 4.49 -15.62 -18.13
C GLY A 6 4.77 -15.26 -16.66
N THR A 7 5.30 -14.07 -16.41
CA THR A 7 5.67 -13.61 -15.04
C THR A 7 4.47 -13.63 -14.11
N VAL A 8 3.29 -13.28 -14.63
CA VAL A 8 2.04 -13.30 -13.87
C VAL A 8 1.71 -14.72 -13.43
N TYR A 9 1.83 -15.72 -14.32
CA TYR A 9 1.56 -17.13 -14.01
C TYR A 9 2.54 -17.67 -12.96
N PHE A 10 3.82 -17.34 -13.08
CA PHE A 10 4.83 -17.75 -12.10
C PHE A 10 4.58 -17.15 -10.72
N VAL A 11 4.25 -15.85 -10.64
CA VAL A 11 3.93 -15.17 -9.39
C VAL A 11 2.64 -15.71 -8.77
N VAL A 12 1.62 -15.99 -9.60
CA VAL A 12 0.36 -16.61 -9.15
C VAL A 12 0.62 -18.00 -8.57
N GLU A 13 1.41 -18.84 -9.25
CA GLU A 13 1.72 -20.19 -8.79
C GLU A 13 2.54 -20.17 -7.49
N LEU A 14 3.47 -19.22 -7.36
CA LEU A 14 4.24 -19.03 -6.14
C LEU A 14 3.38 -18.56 -4.96
N ILE A 15 2.44 -17.65 -5.19
CA ILE A 15 1.55 -17.11 -4.16
C ILE A 15 0.44 -18.12 -3.82
N ALA A 16 -0.17 -18.75 -4.82
CA ALA A 16 -1.23 -19.73 -4.60
C ALA A 16 -0.76 -21.00 -3.87
N SER A 17 0.52 -21.36 -4.01
CA SER A 17 1.07 -22.57 -3.37
C SER A 17 1.53 -22.37 -1.93
N LYS A 18 1.81 -21.14 -1.48
CA LYS A 18 2.45 -20.88 -0.17
C LYS A 18 1.85 -19.76 0.67
N ALA A 19 1.15 -18.79 0.10
CA ALA A 19 0.55 -17.70 0.85
C ALA A 19 -0.96 -17.91 0.99
N ALA A 20 -1.48 -17.78 2.20
CA ALA A 20 -2.93 -17.65 2.36
C ALA A 20 -3.37 -16.43 1.55
N TRP A 21 -4.36 -16.58 0.68
CA TRP A 21 -4.90 -15.54 -0.19
C TRP A 21 -5.17 -14.20 0.54
N GLN A 22 -5.37 -14.26 1.85
CA GLN A 22 -5.61 -13.14 2.75
C GLN A 22 -4.46 -12.13 2.81
N PHE A 23 -3.22 -12.59 2.59
CA PHE A 23 -2.03 -11.72 2.64
C PHE A 23 -1.65 -11.11 1.29
N VAL A 24 -2.26 -11.55 0.19
CA VAL A 24 -1.92 -11.07 -1.16
C VAL A 24 -2.07 -9.55 -1.29
N PRO A 25 -3.18 -8.91 -0.86
CA PRO A 25 -3.30 -7.45 -0.95
C PRO A 25 -2.28 -6.70 -0.08
N ALA A 26 -1.92 -7.26 1.09
CA ALA A 26 -0.90 -6.68 1.95
C ALA A 26 0.51 -6.78 1.33
N ILE A 27 0.83 -7.89 0.67
CA ILE A 27 2.09 -8.06 -0.07
C ILE A 27 2.15 -7.06 -1.23
N ILE A 28 1.06 -6.92 -2.00
CA ILE A 28 0.97 -5.92 -3.07
C ILE A 28 1.22 -4.51 -2.51
N PHE A 29 0.60 -4.15 -1.39
CA PHE A 29 0.81 -2.87 -0.73
C PHE A 29 2.28 -2.64 -0.37
N VAL A 30 2.94 -3.61 0.28
CA VAL A 30 4.36 -3.51 0.69
C VAL A 30 5.27 -3.38 -0.54
N CYS A 31 5.03 -4.17 -1.59
CA CYS A 31 5.76 -4.03 -2.86
C CYS A 31 5.58 -2.64 -3.46
N CYS A 32 4.36 -2.10 -3.44
CA CYS A 32 4.08 -0.74 -3.91
C CYS A 32 4.79 0.32 -3.07
N CYS A 33 4.87 0.18 -1.75
CA CYS A 33 5.62 1.08 -0.89
C CYS A 33 7.10 1.16 -1.30
N VAL A 34 7.73 -0.01 -1.54
CA VAL A 34 9.15 -0.07 -1.96
C VAL A 34 9.35 0.54 -3.35
N VAL A 35 8.50 0.20 -4.31
CA VAL A 35 8.58 0.74 -5.68
C VAL A 35 8.31 2.24 -5.69
N SER A 36 7.31 2.70 -4.95
CA SER A 36 6.94 4.11 -4.85
C SER A 36 8.04 4.96 -4.22
N PHE A 37 8.77 4.42 -3.25
CA PHE A 37 9.92 5.11 -2.66
C PHE A 37 11.01 5.42 -3.69
N ALA A 38 11.23 4.52 -4.67
CA ALA A 38 12.27 4.66 -5.68
C ALA A 38 11.78 5.37 -6.96
N ALA A 39 10.54 5.12 -7.39
CA ALA A 39 10.01 5.56 -8.69
C ALA A 39 8.89 6.60 -8.58
N GLY A 40 8.50 6.98 -7.35
CA GLY A 40 7.35 7.85 -7.09
C GLY A 40 6.01 7.14 -7.26
N SER A 41 4.93 7.81 -6.84
CA SER A 41 3.57 7.24 -6.84
C SER A 41 3.08 6.90 -8.24
N TYR A 42 3.22 7.81 -9.19
CA TYR A 42 2.78 7.59 -10.58
C TYR A 42 3.53 6.42 -11.22
N GLY A 43 4.87 6.39 -11.09
CA GLY A 43 5.70 5.29 -11.59
C GLY A 43 5.28 3.95 -11.01
N CYS A 44 5.03 3.89 -9.71
CA CYS A 44 4.53 2.71 -9.03
C CYS A 44 3.17 2.26 -9.57
N MET A 45 2.19 3.17 -9.67
CA MET A 45 0.85 2.84 -10.16
C MET A 45 0.87 2.32 -11.59
N PHE A 46 1.63 2.95 -12.49
CA PHE A 46 1.76 2.51 -13.88
C PHE A 46 2.45 1.15 -14.03
N MET A 47 3.41 0.82 -13.16
CA MET A 47 4.13 -0.45 -13.22
C MET A 47 3.38 -1.59 -12.55
N VAL A 48 2.78 -1.33 -11.38
CA VAL A 48 2.23 -2.40 -10.53
C VAL A 48 0.76 -2.68 -10.83
N MET A 49 -0.05 -1.67 -11.21
CA MET A 49 -1.49 -1.87 -11.48
C MET A 49 -1.77 -2.92 -12.56
N PRO A 50 -1.08 -2.91 -13.74
CA PRO A 50 -1.28 -3.93 -14.78
C PRO A 50 -0.88 -5.34 -14.34
N MET A 51 -0.09 -5.49 -13.27
CA MET A 51 0.27 -6.79 -12.71
C MET A 51 -0.66 -7.21 -11.57
N ALA A 52 -1.09 -6.27 -10.74
CA ALA A 52 -1.93 -6.54 -9.58
C ALA A 52 -3.33 -7.04 -9.96
N ILE A 53 -3.93 -6.48 -11.02
CA ILE A 53 -5.28 -6.86 -11.45
C ILE A 53 -5.32 -8.33 -11.94
N PRO A 54 -4.47 -8.79 -12.87
CA PRO A 54 -4.45 -10.19 -13.28
C PRO A 54 -4.13 -11.16 -12.13
N ILE A 55 -3.24 -10.78 -11.22
CA ILE A 55 -2.92 -11.58 -10.02
C ILE A 55 -4.16 -11.72 -9.15
N ALA A 56 -4.88 -10.63 -8.87
CA ALA A 56 -6.10 -10.66 -8.08
C ALA A 56 -7.18 -11.53 -8.73
N CYS A 57 -7.39 -11.42 -10.04
CA CYS A 57 -8.34 -12.25 -10.79
C CYS A 57 -7.98 -13.73 -10.72
N ALA A 58 -6.71 -14.08 -10.95
CA ALA A 58 -6.26 -15.46 -10.89
C ALA A 58 -6.38 -16.08 -9.48
N VAL A 59 -6.15 -15.30 -8.42
CA VAL A 59 -6.36 -15.74 -7.03
C VAL A 59 -7.85 -15.99 -6.77
N MET A 60 -8.73 -15.13 -7.29
CA MET A 60 -10.19 -15.32 -7.17
C MET A 60 -10.68 -16.58 -7.91
N GLU A 61 -10.14 -16.88 -9.08
CA GLU A 61 -10.49 -18.09 -9.85
C GLU A 61 -10.05 -19.38 -9.14
N ASN A 62 -8.87 -19.36 -8.51
CA ASN A 62 -8.30 -20.52 -7.82
C ASN A 62 -8.89 -20.77 -6.41
N SER A 63 -9.62 -19.80 -5.86
CA SER A 63 -10.15 -19.88 -4.48
C SER A 63 -11.64 -19.53 -4.43
N PRO A 64 -12.55 -20.49 -4.56
CA PRO A 64 -14.00 -20.29 -4.70
C PRO A 64 -14.69 -19.71 -3.44
N GLY A 65 -13.96 -19.34 -2.39
CA GLY A 65 -14.49 -18.70 -1.18
C GLY A 65 -14.24 -17.18 -1.09
N ILE A 66 -13.57 -16.59 -2.09
CA ILE A 66 -13.19 -15.18 -2.07
C ILE A 66 -14.36 -14.31 -2.58
N GLY A 67 -14.80 -13.36 -1.76
CA GLY A 67 -15.86 -12.42 -2.13
C GLY A 67 -15.41 -11.41 -3.21
N SER A 68 -16.39 -10.80 -3.87
CA SER A 68 -16.17 -9.78 -4.92
C SER A 68 -15.40 -8.54 -4.43
N HIS A 69 -15.25 -8.37 -3.11
CA HIS A 69 -14.49 -7.27 -2.50
C HIS A 69 -12.97 -7.41 -2.63
N PHE A 70 -12.45 -8.60 -2.98
CA PHE A 70 -11.02 -8.88 -3.02
C PHE A 70 -10.27 -8.03 -4.07
N LEU A 71 -10.80 -7.95 -5.29
CA LEU A 71 -10.21 -7.14 -6.35
C LEU A 71 -10.13 -5.64 -5.98
N PRO A 72 -11.22 -4.99 -5.49
CA PRO A 72 -11.13 -3.62 -4.96
C PRO A 72 -10.08 -3.44 -3.85
N VAL A 73 -9.91 -4.42 -2.96
CA VAL A 73 -8.91 -4.34 -1.89
C VAL A 73 -7.49 -4.41 -2.46
N CYS A 74 -7.22 -5.25 -3.47
CA CYS A 74 -5.93 -5.27 -4.15
C CYS A 74 -5.62 -3.93 -4.84
N VAL A 75 -6.59 -3.36 -5.53
CA VAL A 75 -6.45 -2.04 -6.19
C VAL A 75 -6.20 -0.95 -5.14
N ALA A 76 -6.94 -0.95 -4.03
CA ALA A 76 -6.71 -0.03 -2.92
C ALA A 76 -5.30 -0.20 -2.32
N GLY A 77 -4.78 -1.42 -2.24
CA GLY A 77 -3.41 -1.71 -1.82
C GLY A 77 -2.37 -1.05 -2.74
N VAL A 78 -2.56 -1.12 -4.07
CA VAL A 78 -1.67 -0.45 -5.03
C VAL A 78 -1.71 1.06 -4.86
N LEU A 79 -2.90 1.65 -4.79
CA LEU A 79 -3.07 3.10 -4.67
C LEU A 79 -2.48 3.64 -3.37
N SER A 80 -2.80 3.02 -2.24
CA SER A 80 -2.31 3.46 -0.93
C SER A 80 -0.80 3.22 -0.76
N GLY A 81 -0.26 2.11 -1.28
CA GLY A 81 1.17 1.86 -1.30
C GLY A 81 1.93 2.83 -2.20
N GLY A 82 1.32 3.24 -3.33
CA GLY A 82 1.86 4.29 -4.19
C GLY A 82 2.03 5.62 -3.46
N ILE A 83 1.03 6.03 -2.70
CA ILE A 83 1.05 7.30 -1.94
C ILE A 83 2.11 7.31 -0.83
N PHE A 84 2.49 6.15 -0.29
CA PHE A 84 3.53 6.06 0.74
C PHE A 84 4.83 6.75 0.33
N GLY A 85 5.28 6.54 -0.92
CA GLY A 85 6.50 7.18 -1.44
C GLY A 85 6.39 8.70 -1.50
N ASP A 86 5.23 9.25 -1.81
CA ASP A 86 5.01 10.70 -1.88
C ASP A 86 5.18 11.40 -0.53
N HIS A 87 5.03 10.66 0.56
CA HIS A 87 5.16 11.22 1.91
C HIS A 87 6.57 11.11 2.49
N CYS A 88 7.39 10.18 2.04
CA CYS A 88 8.69 9.93 2.69
C CYS A 88 9.87 9.81 1.74
N SER A 89 9.65 9.76 0.41
CA SER A 89 10.76 9.73 -0.55
C SER A 89 11.25 11.13 -0.88
N PRO A 90 12.56 11.38 -0.80
CA PRO A 90 13.14 12.66 -1.21
C PRO A 90 13.14 12.88 -2.73
N MET A 91 12.79 11.87 -3.51
CA MET A 91 12.82 11.89 -4.98
C MET A 91 11.46 12.19 -5.61
N THR A 92 10.38 12.21 -4.81
CA THR A 92 9.03 12.48 -5.31
C THR A 92 8.77 13.98 -5.42
N ASP A 93 8.01 14.33 -6.44
CA ASP A 93 7.60 15.71 -6.73
C ASP A 93 6.81 16.33 -5.58
N CYS A 94 5.92 15.57 -4.94
CA CYS A 94 5.15 16.05 -3.78
C CYS A 94 6.05 16.48 -2.62
N THR A 95 7.06 15.66 -2.25
CA THR A 95 8.02 15.98 -1.19
C THR A 95 8.87 17.20 -1.55
N ILE A 96 9.35 17.27 -2.80
CA ILE A 96 10.16 18.40 -3.28
C ILE A 96 9.35 19.70 -3.25
N LEU A 97 8.11 19.68 -3.77
CA LEU A 97 7.24 20.86 -3.78
C LEU A 97 6.86 21.32 -2.36
N ALA A 98 6.60 20.38 -1.46
CA ALA A 98 6.32 20.70 -0.05
C ALA A 98 7.52 21.36 0.63
N ALA A 99 8.73 20.84 0.43
CA ALA A 99 9.97 21.41 0.96
C ALA A 99 10.26 22.79 0.40
N LEU A 100 10.12 22.97 -0.92
CA LEU A 100 10.27 24.27 -1.57
C LEU A 100 9.24 25.30 -1.08
N GLY A 101 7.97 24.88 -0.93
CA GLY A 101 6.89 25.75 -0.45
C GLY A 101 7.08 26.20 1.00
N SER A 102 7.68 25.35 1.85
CA SER A 102 7.99 25.68 3.25
C SER A 102 9.38 26.30 3.45
N GLY A 103 10.21 26.36 2.41
CA GLY A 103 11.56 26.92 2.48
C GLY A 103 12.52 26.07 3.32
N CYS A 104 12.29 24.76 3.44
CA CYS A 104 13.16 23.85 4.16
C CYS A 104 13.96 22.95 3.18
N ASP A 105 15.01 22.31 3.71
CA ASP A 105 15.76 21.32 2.95
C ASP A 105 14.91 20.07 2.69
N VAL A 106 15.02 19.53 1.45
CA VAL A 106 14.22 18.34 1.03
C VAL A 106 14.55 17.12 1.86
N MET A 107 15.83 16.94 2.22
CA MET A 107 16.25 15.80 3.03
C MET A 107 15.75 15.90 4.47
N ASP A 108 15.79 17.09 5.05
CA ASP A 108 15.26 17.33 6.40
C ASP A 108 13.75 17.09 6.44
N HIS A 109 13.04 17.55 5.41
CA HIS A 109 11.61 17.30 5.27
C HIS A 109 11.31 15.79 5.16
N ALA A 110 12.00 15.06 4.28
CA ALA A 110 11.80 13.62 4.09
C ALA A 110 12.09 12.83 5.38
N VAL A 111 13.20 13.11 6.06
CA VAL A 111 13.59 12.41 7.30
C VAL A 111 12.59 12.66 8.43
N THR A 112 12.08 13.88 8.56
CA THR A 112 11.07 14.20 9.59
C THR A 112 9.69 13.58 9.31
N GLN A 113 9.33 13.39 8.03
CA GLN A 113 8.07 12.74 7.62
C GLN A 113 8.11 11.21 7.72
N MET A 114 9.30 10.60 7.59
CA MET A 114 9.47 9.15 7.53
C MET A 114 8.83 8.39 8.72
N PRO A 115 8.99 8.79 9.99
CA PRO A 115 8.37 8.09 11.11
C PRO A 115 6.83 8.07 11.03
N TYR A 116 6.24 9.17 10.58
CA TYR A 116 4.78 9.27 10.42
C TYR A 116 4.29 8.38 9.27
N ALA A 117 4.98 8.40 8.14
CA ALA A 117 4.67 7.55 6.99
C ALA A 117 4.74 6.06 7.35
N PHE A 118 5.78 5.61 8.08
CA PHE A 118 5.89 4.24 8.55
C PHE A 118 4.77 3.85 9.51
N THR A 119 4.40 4.74 10.44
CA THR A 119 3.30 4.50 11.37
C THR A 119 1.99 4.29 10.62
N VAL A 120 1.69 5.15 9.65
CA VAL A 120 0.49 5.05 8.83
C VAL A 120 0.53 3.78 7.95
N ALA A 121 1.69 3.43 7.39
CA ALA A 121 1.85 2.22 6.59
C ALA A 121 1.55 0.94 7.39
N LEU A 122 2.01 0.85 8.64
CA LEU A 122 1.69 -0.29 9.51
C LEU A 122 0.19 -0.39 9.81
N VAL A 123 -0.46 0.73 10.10
CA VAL A 123 -1.92 0.77 10.29
C VAL A 123 -2.65 0.39 9.02
N SER A 124 -2.17 0.84 7.85
CA SER A 124 -2.75 0.50 6.55
C SER A 124 -2.66 -1.00 6.24
N ILE A 125 -1.54 -1.66 6.55
CA ILE A 125 -1.41 -3.12 6.42
C ILE A 125 -2.49 -3.83 7.24
N PHE A 126 -2.69 -3.40 8.49
CA PHE A 126 -3.71 -3.97 9.35
C PHE A 126 -5.13 -3.75 8.79
N CYS A 127 -5.41 -2.56 8.27
CA CYS A 127 -6.70 -2.26 7.63
C CYS A 127 -6.91 -3.09 6.36
N ILE A 128 -5.89 -3.28 5.52
CA ILE A 128 -5.97 -4.08 4.30
C ILE A 128 -6.28 -5.54 4.64
N ILE A 129 -5.62 -6.11 5.65
CA ILE A 129 -5.88 -7.48 6.09
C ILE A 129 -7.32 -7.60 6.61
N SER A 130 -7.78 -6.64 7.42
CA SER A 130 -9.17 -6.62 7.92
C SER A 130 -10.19 -6.54 6.79
N ALA A 131 -9.95 -5.69 5.79
CA ALA A 131 -10.81 -5.58 4.60
C ALA A 131 -10.83 -6.87 3.78
N THR A 132 -9.70 -7.55 3.67
CA THR A 132 -9.60 -8.85 2.96
C THR A 132 -10.40 -9.94 3.66
N LEU A 133 -10.51 -9.90 4.98
CA LEU A 133 -11.34 -10.80 5.77
C LEU A 133 -12.86 -10.56 5.63
N GLY A 134 -13.26 -9.53 4.86
CA GLY A 134 -14.66 -9.24 4.55
C GLY A 134 -15.34 -8.25 5.49
N PHE A 135 -14.59 -7.55 6.35
CA PHE A 135 -15.16 -6.46 7.14
C PHE A 135 -15.61 -5.31 6.24
N SER A 136 -16.71 -4.66 6.61
CA SER A 136 -17.23 -3.50 5.87
C SER A 136 -16.19 -2.38 5.80
N ALA A 137 -16.11 -1.71 4.65
CA ALA A 137 -15.20 -0.58 4.42
C ALA A 137 -15.33 0.52 5.49
N VAL A 138 -16.57 0.82 5.91
CA VAL A 138 -16.84 1.83 6.96
C VAL A 138 -16.23 1.41 8.29
N TYR A 139 -16.36 0.13 8.66
CA TYR A 139 -15.77 -0.41 9.88
C TYR A 139 -14.24 -0.35 9.85
N THR A 140 -13.65 -0.72 8.71
CA THR A 140 -12.18 -0.72 8.53
C THR A 140 -11.60 0.70 8.62
N ILE A 141 -12.27 1.69 8.02
CA ILE A 141 -11.88 3.10 8.10
C ILE A 141 -11.99 3.61 9.53
N ALA A 142 -13.12 3.35 10.20
CA ALA A 142 -13.32 3.77 11.58
C ALA A 142 -12.25 3.18 12.52
N LEU A 143 -11.93 1.89 12.34
CA LEU A 143 -10.87 1.20 13.09
C LEU A 143 -9.50 1.84 12.85
N GLY A 144 -9.15 2.14 11.59
CA GLY A 144 -7.90 2.80 11.23
C GLY A 144 -7.76 4.17 11.88
N ILE A 145 -8.81 4.99 11.82
CA ILE A 145 -8.84 6.32 12.48
C ILE A 145 -8.68 6.18 13.99
N LEU A 146 -9.37 5.24 14.61
CA LEU A 146 -9.30 5.00 16.05
C LEU A 146 -7.89 4.58 16.49
N ILE A 147 -7.23 3.70 15.74
CA ILE A 147 -5.84 3.28 16.01
C ILE A 147 -4.89 4.47 15.89
N LEU A 148 -5.02 5.28 14.83
CA LEU A 148 -4.16 6.46 14.64
C LEU A 148 -4.37 7.48 15.75
N LEU A 149 -5.61 7.75 16.16
CA LEU A 149 -5.92 8.62 17.29
C LEU A 149 -5.31 8.09 18.59
N ALA A 150 -5.43 6.79 18.85
CA ALA A 150 -4.83 6.16 20.02
C ALA A 150 -3.30 6.31 20.03
N ILE A 151 -2.62 6.12 18.89
CA ILE A 151 -1.18 6.30 18.76
C ILE A 151 -0.80 7.76 19.05
N ILE A 152 -1.53 8.74 18.49
CA ILE A 152 -1.26 10.16 18.72
C ILE A 152 -1.46 10.54 20.18
N LEU A 153 -2.49 10.04 20.84
CA LEU A 153 -2.77 10.33 22.25
C LEU A 153 -1.75 9.69 23.19
N LEU A 154 -1.22 8.51 22.84
CA LEU A 154 -0.25 7.78 23.68
C LEU A 154 1.19 8.26 23.49
N PHE A 155 1.57 8.61 22.26
CA PHE A 155 2.94 8.96 21.90
C PHE A 155 3.13 10.43 21.52
N GLY A 156 2.03 11.17 21.28
CA GLY A 156 2.09 12.60 21.00
C GLY A 156 2.60 13.36 22.23
N LYS A 157 3.75 14.02 22.10
CA LYS A 157 4.21 14.94 23.11
C LYS A 157 3.38 16.22 23.01
N HIS A 158 2.75 16.62 24.09
CA HIS A 158 2.21 17.98 24.20
C HIS A 158 3.39 18.99 24.12
N PRO A 159 3.25 20.06 23.31
CA PRO A 159 4.24 21.12 23.23
C PRO A 159 4.42 21.84 24.56
#